data_e7c4e4a102792540bf36c8a7f976f059
#
_entry.id   e7c4e4a102792540bf36c8a7f976f059
#
_cell.length_a   1.000
_cell.length_b   1.000
_cell.length_c   1.000
_cell.angle_alpha   90.00
_cell.angle_beta   90.00
_cell.angle_gamma   90.00
#
_symmetry.space_group_name_H-M   'P 1'
#
loop_
_entity.id
_entity.type
_entity.pdbx_description
1 polymer ?
#
loop_
_entity_poly.entity_id
_entity_poly.type
_entity_poly.pdbx_seq_one_letter_code
_entity_poly.pdbx_strand_id
1 'polypeptide(L)'
;KEISYIHAEGYPAGEMKHGPIALIDEEMPVICLAPKDPWHEKMISQIQQAKARGGPVVAVATDGDELVADMADHVLWIPETPWMLSPVITVIPLQVLAYHIASLRGLDVDQPRNLAKSVTVE
;
A
#
# COMPACT_ATOMS: atom_id res chain seq x y z
N LYS A 1 -8.74 -2.13 5.06
CA LYS A 1 -10.12 -2.58 4.73
C LYS A 1 -11.00 -2.60 5.97
N GLU A 2 -10.65 -3.33 7.04
CA GLU A 2 -11.51 -3.56 8.21
C GLU A 2 -11.83 -2.32 9.03
N ILE A 3 -10.90 -1.41 9.23
CA ILE A 3 -11.11 -0.22 10.06
C ILE A 3 -11.53 1.02 9.26
N SER A 4 -11.20 1.05 7.98
CA SER A 4 -11.47 2.22 7.11
C SER A 4 -12.70 2.03 6.22
N TYR A 5 -13.24 0.82 6.13
CA TYR A 5 -14.36 0.41 5.26
C TYR A 5 -14.16 0.82 3.80
N ILE A 6 -12.91 0.75 3.34
CA ILE A 6 -12.51 0.96 1.95
C ILE A 6 -12.11 -0.37 1.37
N HIS A 7 -12.56 -0.65 0.13
CA HIS A 7 -12.08 -1.82 -0.59
C HIS A 7 -10.57 -1.67 -0.83
N ALA A 8 -9.81 -2.68 -0.44
CA ALA A 8 -8.37 -2.73 -0.67
C ALA A 8 -7.94 -4.19 -0.85
N GLU A 9 -7.10 -4.43 -1.83
CA GLU A 9 -6.52 -5.75 -2.11
C GLU A 9 -5.00 -5.65 -2.17
N GLY A 10 -4.35 -6.66 -1.58
CA GLY A 10 -2.90 -6.84 -1.70
C GLY A 10 -2.59 -8.04 -2.57
N TYR A 11 -1.64 -7.88 -3.48
CA TYR A 11 -1.17 -8.94 -4.35
C TYR A 11 0.30 -8.74 -4.73
N PRO A 12 1.00 -9.79 -5.16
CA PRO A 12 2.36 -9.64 -5.68
C PRO A 12 2.37 -8.71 -6.88
N ALA A 13 3.27 -7.74 -6.91
CA ALA A 13 3.31 -6.72 -7.96
C ALA A 13 3.47 -7.33 -9.37
N GLY A 14 4.16 -8.46 -9.50
CA GLY A 14 4.27 -9.20 -10.76
C GLY A 14 2.93 -9.70 -11.33
N GLU A 15 1.93 -9.90 -10.46
CA GLU A 15 0.58 -10.34 -10.85
C GLU A 15 -0.31 -9.18 -11.32
N MET A 16 0.12 -7.93 -11.16
CA MET A 16 -0.68 -6.77 -11.54
C MET A 16 -1.12 -6.83 -13.01
N LYS A 17 -0.27 -7.36 -13.90
CA LYS A 17 -0.54 -7.50 -15.34
C LYS A 17 -1.65 -8.50 -15.67
N HIS A 18 -1.95 -9.42 -14.76
CA HIS A 18 -2.87 -10.53 -15.01
C HIS A 18 -4.34 -10.20 -14.65
N GLY A 19 -4.68 -8.92 -14.68
CA GLY A 19 -6.05 -8.46 -14.47
C GLY A 19 -6.12 -7.14 -13.69
N PRO A 20 -5.55 -7.04 -12.48
CA PRO A 20 -5.68 -5.85 -11.62
C PRO A 20 -5.31 -4.53 -12.29
N ILE A 21 -4.34 -4.53 -13.20
CA ILE A 21 -3.92 -3.34 -13.95
C ILE A 21 -5.06 -2.69 -14.76
N ALA A 22 -6.07 -3.46 -15.12
CA ALA A 22 -7.23 -2.95 -15.86
C ALA A 22 -8.13 -2.04 -15.01
N LEU A 23 -8.00 -2.12 -13.69
CA LEU A 23 -8.78 -1.33 -12.73
C LEU A 23 -8.05 -0.06 -12.28
N ILE A 24 -6.80 0.13 -12.72
CA ILE A 24 -6.00 1.30 -12.35
C ILE A 24 -6.38 2.46 -13.25
N ASP A 25 -6.81 3.54 -12.62
CA ASP A 25 -7.15 4.83 -13.21
C ASP A 25 -6.80 5.96 -12.23
N GLU A 26 -7.20 7.17 -12.55
CA GLU A 26 -6.92 8.38 -11.77
C GLU A 26 -7.57 8.39 -10.36
N GLU A 27 -8.61 7.57 -10.14
CA GLU A 27 -9.33 7.46 -8.87
C GLU A 27 -8.85 6.26 -8.02
N MET A 28 -7.99 5.39 -8.58
CA MET A 28 -7.51 4.17 -7.93
C MET A 28 -6.07 4.35 -7.42
N PRO A 29 -5.85 4.73 -6.16
CA PRO A 29 -4.50 4.82 -5.59
C PRO A 29 -3.84 3.46 -5.49
N VAL A 30 -2.59 3.38 -5.91
CA VAL A 30 -1.76 2.16 -5.82
C VAL A 30 -0.69 2.36 -4.76
N ILE A 31 -0.68 1.51 -3.73
CA ILE A 31 0.37 1.52 -2.71
C ILE A 31 1.42 0.49 -3.09
N CYS A 32 2.62 0.94 -3.39
CA CYS A 32 3.76 0.11 -3.79
C CYS A 32 4.73 -0.09 -2.63
N LEU A 33 5.02 -1.34 -2.27
CA LEU A 33 6.05 -1.65 -1.28
C LEU A 33 7.39 -1.83 -2.01
N ALA A 34 8.26 -0.84 -1.92
CA ALA A 34 9.53 -0.75 -2.63
C ALA A 34 10.74 -0.60 -1.68
N PRO A 35 10.93 -1.48 -0.69
CA PRO A 35 12.15 -1.47 0.10
C PRO A 35 13.35 -1.85 -0.78
N LYS A 36 14.56 -1.45 -0.38
CA LYS A 36 15.81 -1.93 -1.03
C LYS A 36 16.02 -3.40 -0.72
N ASP A 37 15.51 -4.24 -1.60
CA ASP A 37 15.59 -5.70 -1.55
C ASP A 37 16.04 -6.27 -2.91
N PRO A 38 16.24 -7.59 -3.06
CA PRO A 38 16.64 -8.19 -4.34
C PRO A 38 15.65 -8.01 -5.50
N TRP A 39 14.41 -7.59 -5.23
CA TRP A 39 13.36 -7.39 -6.23
C TRP A 39 13.06 -5.91 -6.50
N HIS A 40 13.79 -4.99 -5.87
CA HIS A 40 13.59 -3.56 -5.98
C HIS A 40 13.50 -3.06 -7.43
N GLU A 41 14.41 -3.47 -8.32
CA GLU A 41 14.38 -3.09 -9.74
C GLU A 41 13.09 -3.54 -10.44
N LYS A 42 12.56 -4.71 -10.06
CA LYS A 42 11.28 -5.18 -10.60
C LYS A 42 10.12 -4.33 -10.10
N MET A 43 10.17 -3.89 -8.83
CA MET A 43 9.16 -3.01 -8.28
C MET A 43 9.14 -1.64 -8.97
N ILE A 44 10.31 -1.09 -9.31
CA ILE A 44 10.41 0.14 -10.11
C ILE A 44 9.61 0.01 -11.41
N SER A 45 9.75 -1.10 -12.12
CA SER A 45 8.99 -1.36 -13.35
C SER A 45 7.47 -1.42 -13.09
N GLN A 46 7.03 -1.93 -11.94
CA GLN A 46 5.60 -1.97 -11.59
C GLN A 46 5.06 -0.58 -11.25
N ILE A 47 5.85 0.25 -10.57
CA ILE A 47 5.50 1.66 -10.31
C ILE A 47 5.28 2.39 -11.63
N GLN A 48 6.19 2.25 -12.58
CA GLN A 48 6.06 2.86 -13.92
C GLN A 48 4.78 2.42 -14.63
N GLN A 49 4.40 1.15 -14.52
CA GLN A 49 3.18 0.63 -15.13
C GLN A 49 1.91 1.19 -14.48
N ALA A 50 1.87 1.34 -13.17
CA ALA A 50 0.77 1.98 -12.46
C ALA A 50 0.64 3.46 -12.89
N LYS A 51 1.76 4.18 -12.94
CA LYS A 51 1.81 5.57 -13.42
C LYS A 51 1.35 5.71 -14.86
N ALA A 52 1.74 4.79 -15.74
CA ALA A 52 1.33 4.81 -17.15
C ALA A 52 -0.19 4.60 -17.33
N ARG A 53 -0.89 4.09 -16.32
CA ARG A 53 -2.35 3.97 -16.28
C ARG A 53 -3.05 5.16 -15.62
N GLY A 54 -2.29 6.16 -15.17
CA GLY A 54 -2.81 7.34 -14.50
C GLY A 54 -3.07 7.17 -13.01
N GLY A 55 -2.81 5.99 -12.44
CA GLY A 55 -3.04 5.72 -11.02
C GLY A 55 -2.12 6.55 -10.13
N PRO A 56 -2.64 7.23 -9.10
CA PRO A 56 -1.82 7.85 -8.08
C PRO A 56 -1.00 6.79 -7.32
N VAL A 57 0.31 6.99 -7.22
CA VAL A 57 1.21 6.03 -6.56
C VAL A 57 1.71 6.57 -5.24
N VAL A 58 1.46 5.81 -4.17
CA VAL A 58 2.08 6.00 -2.85
C VAL A 58 3.11 4.88 -2.66
N ALA A 59 4.38 5.21 -2.55
CA ALA A 59 5.42 4.22 -2.33
C ALA A 59 5.81 4.14 -0.85
N VAL A 60 6.02 2.93 -0.33
CA VAL A 60 6.75 2.69 0.91
C VAL A 60 8.17 2.30 0.52
N ALA A 61 9.14 3.17 0.73
CA ALA A 61 10.50 3.01 0.21
C ALA A 61 11.56 3.24 1.28
N THR A 62 12.71 2.63 1.08
CA THR A 62 13.87 2.84 1.97
C THR A 62 14.36 4.28 1.86
N ASP A 63 14.67 4.89 3.00
CA ASP A 63 15.15 6.27 3.09
C ASP A 63 16.34 6.52 2.13
N GLY A 64 16.29 7.66 1.44
CA GLY A 64 17.27 8.03 0.42
C GLY A 64 17.14 7.30 -0.93
N ASP A 65 16.02 6.66 -1.21
CA ASP A 65 15.75 6.09 -2.53
C ASP A 65 15.19 7.15 -3.49
N GLU A 66 16.10 7.90 -4.10
CA GLU A 66 15.74 8.97 -5.03
C GLU A 66 14.99 8.46 -6.27
N LEU A 67 15.29 7.23 -6.72
CA LEU A 67 14.65 6.67 -7.90
C LEU A 67 13.15 6.42 -7.67
N VAL A 68 12.77 5.92 -6.51
CA VAL A 68 11.36 5.78 -6.14
C VAL A 68 10.73 7.14 -5.91
N ALA A 69 11.45 8.08 -5.28
CA ALA A 69 10.97 9.43 -5.03
C ALA A 69 10.58 10.18 -6.31
N ASP A 70 11.38 10.03 -7.37
CA ASP A 70 11.12 10.69 -8.66
C ASP A 70 9.89 10.11 -9.40
N MET A 71 9.49 8.89 -9.07
CA MET A 71 8.41 8.20 -9.79
C MET A 71 7.06 8.22 -9.05
N ALA A 72 7.09 8.17 -7.72
CA ALA A 72 5.88 8.13 -6.90
C ALA A 72 5.31 9.54 -6.68
N ASP A 73 3.98 9.64 -6.51
CA ASP A 73 3.35 10.90 -6.15
C ASP A 73 3.60 11.24 -4.66
N HIS A 74 3.69 10.19 -3.82
CA HIS A 74 4.01 10.31 -2.40
C HIS A 74 4.89 9.16 -1.96
N VAL A 75 5.77 9.42 -1.00
CA VAL A 75 6.64 8.38 -0.41
C VAL A 75 6.50 8.36 1.10
N LEU A 76 6.32 7.17 1.64
CA LEU A 76 6.41 6.85 3.05
C LEU A 76 7.78 6.22 3.28
N TRP A 77 8.67 6.96 3.92
CA TRP A 77 10.05 6.52 4.15
C TRP A 77 10.15 5.50 5.27
N ILE A 78 10.93 4.45 5.06
CA ILE A 78 11.29 3.46 6.07
C ILE A 78 12.81 3.39 6.21
N PRO A 79 13.33 3.09 7.41
CA PRO A 79 14.78 2.96 7.59
C PRO A 79 15.33 1.77 6.80
N GLU A 80 16.59 1.88 6.39
CA GLU A 80 17.31 0.75 5.81
C GLU A 80 17.39 -0.40 6.81
N THR A 81 17.12 -1.61 6.36
CA THR A 81 17.13 -2.82 7.19
C THR A 81 17.53 -4.03 6.34
N PRO A 82 18.08 -5.09 6.94
CA PRO A 82 18.24 -6.35 6.22
C PRO A 82 16.92 -6.77 5.55
N TRP A 83 16.98 -7.08 4.26
CA TRP A 83 15.75 -7.29 3.45
C TRP A 83 14.79 -8.33 4.02
N MET A 84 15.28 -9.33 4.74
CA MET A 84 14.44 -10.35 5.41
C MET A 84 13.56 -9.77 6.52
N LEU A 85 13.92 -8.61 7.07
CA LEU A 85 13.17 -7.90 8.10
C LEU A 85 12.28 -6.79 7.51
N SER A 86 12.41 -6.50 6.22
CA SER A 86 11.62 -5.44 5.58
C SER A 86 10.11 -5.58 5.76
N PRO A 87 9.50 -6.78 5.79
CA PRO A 87 8.06 -6.90 6.04
C PRO A 87 7.62 -6.31 7.39
N VAL A 88 8.47 -6.44 8.44
CA VAL A 88 8.17 -5.89 9.78
C VAL A 88 8.16 -4.37 9.76
N ILE A 89 9.09 -3.76 9.01
CA ILE A 89 9.20 -2.31 8.93
C ILE A 89 8.15 -1.71 7.96
N THR A 90 7.89 -2.36 6.84
CA THR A 90 6.93 -1.87 5.84
C THR A 90 5.47 -1.92 6.32
N VAL A 91 5.12 -2.81 7.23
CA VAL A 91 3.74 -2.88 7.75
C VAL A 91 3.40 -1.68 8.64
N ILE A 92 4.38 -1.09 9.33
CA ILE A 92 4.15 0.02 10.27
C ILE A 92 3.51 1.23 9.58
N PRO A 93 4.09 1.83 8.51
CA PRO A 93 3.46 2.95 7.83
C PRO A 93 2.10 2.60 7.23
N LEU A 94 1.87 1.35 6.83
CA LEU A 94 0.55 0.92 6.34
C LEU A 94 -0.50 0.88 7.46
N GLN A 95 -0.12 0.45 8.66
CA GLN A 95 -1.00 0.49 9.83
C GLN A 95 -1.34 1.94 10.21
N VAL A 96 -0.33 2.82 10.23
CA VAL A 96 -0.52 4.25 10.51
C VAL A 96 -1.40 4.91 9.43
N LEU A 97 -1.19 4.57 8.16
CA LEU A 97 -2.02 5.05 7.05
C LEU A 97 -3.47 4.61 7.23
N ALA A 98 -3.70 3.33 7.53
CA ALA A 98 -5.05 2.80 7.75
C ALA A 98 -5.75 3.50 8.93
N TYR A 99 -5.02 3.75 10.02
CA TYR A 99 -5.52 4.52 11.17
C TYR A 99 -5.93 5.94 10.77
N HIS A 100 -5.05 6.68 10.09
CA HIS A 100 -5.35 8.05 9.68
C HIS A 100 -6.52 8.13 8.71
N ILE A 101 -6.61 7.22 7.74
CA ILE A 101 -7.76 7.17 6.83
C ILE A 101 -9.06 6.94 7.60
N ALA A 102 -9.08 6.01 8.55
CA ALA A 102 -10.26 5.74 9.36
C ALA A 102 -10.64 6.96 10.22
N SER A 103 -9.67 7.58 10.88
CA SER A 103 -9.85 8.77 11.70
C SER A 103 -10.38 9.96 10.89
N LEU A 104 -9.80 10.23 9.71
CA LEU A 104 -10.27 11.31 8.82
C LEU A 104 -11.68 11.06 8.28
N ARG A 105 -12.13 9.83 8.21
CA ARG A 105 -13.50 9.45 7.86
C ARG A 105 -14.46 9.49 9.05
N GLY A 106 -13.99 9.85 10.24
CA GLY A 106 -14.80 9.90 11.46
C GLY A 106 -15.24 8.51 11.97
N LEU A 107 -14.47 7.46 11.63
CA LEU A 107 -14.76 6.09 12.05
C LEU A 107 -14.13 5.79 13.40
N ASP A 108 -14.79 4.95 14.19
CA ASP A 108 -14.25 4.43 15.44
C ASP A 108 -13.21 3.34 15.13
N VAL A 109 -11.94 3.66 15.36
CA VAL A 109 -10.82 2.74 15.09
C VAL A 109 -10.65 1.69 16.18
N ASP A 110 -11.15 1.97 17.39
CA ASP A 110 -11.03 1.08 18.54
C ASP A 110 -12.17 0.06 18.58
N GLN A 111 -13.32 0.41 18.04
CA GLN A 111 -14.51 -0.44 17.99
C GLN A 111 -15.09 -0.52 16.56
N PRO A 112 -14.36 -1.06 15.58
CA PRO A 112 -14.90 -1.23 14.25
C PRO A 112 -16.09 -2.22 14.28
N ARG A 113 -17.09 -1.96 13.45
CA ARG A 113 -18.37 -2.72 13.40
C ARG A 113 -18.23 -4.22 13.15
N ASN A 114 -17.07 -4.67 12.65
CA ASN A 114 -16.76 -6.05 12.31
C ASN A 114 -15.86 -6.75 13.34
N LEU A 115 -15.74 -6.23 14.58
CA LEU A 115 -14.99 -6.88 15.66
C LEU A 115 -15.57 -8.24 16.02
N ALA A 116 -16.89 -8.39 15.99
CA ALA A 116 -17.54 -9.68 16.19
C ALA A 116 -17.45 -10.51 14.90
N LYS A 117 -16.61 -11.53 14.90
CA LYS A 117 -16.42 -12.43 13.74
C LYS A 117 -17.57 -13.42 13.55
N SER A 118 -18.48 -13.51 14.51
CA SER A 118 -19.72 -14.27 14.40
C SER A 118 -20.91 -13.33 14.45
N VAL A 119 -21.72 -13.29 13.39
CA VAL A 119 -23.03 -12.66 13.42
C VAL A 119 -24.01 -13.75 13.81
N THR A 120 -24.49 -13.70 15.05
CA THR A 120 -25.66 -14.47 15.46
C THR A 120 -26.88 -13.75 14.94
N VAL A 121 -27.57 -14.35 13.97
CA VAL A 121 -28.92 -13.94 13.56
C VAL A 121 -29.87 -14.75 14.41
N GLU A 122 -30.60 -14.10 15.31
CA GLU A 122 -31.76 -14.71 15.98
C GLU A 122 -32.96 -14.73 15.04
#